data_07bee1ae603343ef63f6ab74e765b659
#
_entry.id   07bee1ae603343ef63f6ab74e765b659
#
_cell.length_a   1.000
_cell.length_b   1.000
_cell.length_c   1.000
_cell.angle_alpha   90.00
_cell.angle_beta   90.00
_cell.angle_gamma   90.00
#
_symmetry.space_group_name_H-M   'P 1'
#
loop_
_entity.id
_entity.type
_entity.pdbx_description
1 polymer ?
#
loop_
_entity_poly.entity_id
_entity_poly.type
_entity_poly.pdbx_seq_one_letter_code
_entity_poly.pdbx_strand_id
1 'polypeptide(L)'
;MMADKIDTRAVGLDVGLAFIRWLTGAENLHYGLWTGLEVTAGNLRAAQDNYTAKLFGYLPPVEPGGRLRILDIGGGAGETAKKLLALGHSVEIVVPSPFLAARCRANAPGATVHECTFEAFQGTGPFDLCLFSESFQYIPLGESLPKCARLLAPGGQVLIADCFRTEAYRGRAVHGPQPGGGHQIAAFHAAVRETGYVLAAEEDITDAVAPSIDLEQRLFHVLGHGVTRVSEEMHRKRPLAHWALGRLIGLFLSRKRRENLMQRLTGTARTSEAFRTYNRYHIARLERAPA
;
A
#
# COMPACT_ATOMS: atom_id res chain seq x y z
N MET A 1 -10.36 32.90 -11.96
CA MET A 1 -10.64 31.55 -11.49
C MET A 1 -9.47 30.68 -11.96
N MET A 2 -8.57 30.27 -11.07
CA MET A 2 -7.58 29.25 -11.40
C MET A 2 -8.34 27.93 -11.60
N ALA A 3 -8.20 27.32 -12.78
CA ALA A 3 -8.76 25.99 -13.00
C ALA A 3 -8.16 25.02 -11.98
N ASP A 4 -9.01 24.36 -11.20
CA ASP A 4 -8.59 23.32 -10.28
C ASP A 4 -7.78 22.25 -11.04
N LYS A 5 -6.56 21.97 -10.57
CA LYS A 5 -5.73 20.94 -11.17
C LYS A 5 -6.41 19.58 -10.96
N ILE A 6 -6.60 18.84 -12.06
CA ILE A 6 -7.08 17.45 -11.99
C ILE A 6 -6.18 16.66 -11.03
N ASP A 7 -6.75 16.10 -9.99
CA ASP A 7 -6.05 15.18 -9.09
C ASP A 7 -5.90 13.81 -9.77
N THR A 8 -4.86 13.69 -10.59
CA THR A 8 -4.56 12.45 -11.32
C THR A 8 -4.24 11.27 -10.40
N ARG A 9 -3.86 11.54 -9.14
CA ARG A 9 -3.60 10.48 -8.15
C ARG A 9 -4.90 9.90 -7.63
N ALA A 10 -5.87 10.74 -7.28
CA ALA A 10 -7.19 10.30 -6.85
C ALA A 10 -7.90 9.52 -7.97
N VAL A 11 -7.87 10.03 -9.21
CA VAL A 11 -8.44 9.33 -10.38
C VAL A 11 -7.77 7.97 -10.61
N GLY A 12 -6.44 7.90 -10.53
CA GLY A 12 -5.72 6.63 -10.70
C GLY A 12 -6.05 5.61 -9.61
N LEU A 13 -6.24 6.08 -8.39
CA LEU A 13 -6.63 5.25 -7.25
C LEU A 13 -8.07 4.71 -7.40
N ASP A 14 -9.01 5.56 -7.85
CA ASP A 14 -10.40 5.18 -8.11
C ASP A 14 -10.50 4.10 -9.19
N VAL A 15 -9.83 4.31 -10.32
CA VAL A 15 -9.77 3.33 -11.42
C VAL A 15 -9.14 2.03 -10.94
N GLY A 16 -8.05 2.09 -10.17
CA GLY A 16 -7.38 0.93 -9.60
C GLY A 16 -8.30 0.14 -8.65
N LEU A 17 -9.02 0.83 -7.76
CA LEU A 17 -9.99 0.20 -6.86
C LEU A 17 -11.16 -0.42 -7.61
N ALA A 18 -11.72 0.27 -8.61
CA ALA A 18 -12.79 -0.27 -9.44
C ALA A 18 -12.35 -1.56 -10.15
N PHE A 19 -11.11 -1.58 -10.67
CA PHE A 19 -10.53 -2.76 -11.30
C PHE A 19 -10.33 -3.91 -10.29
N ILE A 20 -9.73 -3.64 -9.12
CA ILE A 20 -9.51 -4.66 -8.08
C ILE A 20 -10.85 -5.22 -7.60
N ARG A 21 -11.84 -4.37 -7.36
CA ARG A 21 -13.18 -4.80 -6.97
C ARG A 21 -13.84 -5.68 -8.03
N TRP A 22 -13.73 -5.32 -9.31
CA TRP A 22 -14.23 -6.14 -10.41
C TRP A 22 -13.54 -7.50 -10.46
N LEU A 23 -12.21 -7.54 -10.27
CA LEU A 23 -11.43 -8.77 -10.35
C LEU A 23 -11.60 -9.67 -9.11
N THR A 24 -11.67 -9.09 -7.92
CA THR A 24 -11.58 -9.84 -6.64
C THR A 24 -12.87 -9.82 -5.82
N GLY A 25 -13.82 -8.96 -6.15
CA GLY A 25 -15.03 -8.72 -5.34
C GLY A 25 -14.78 -7.92 -4.05
N ALA A 26 -13.54 -7.42 -3.80
CA ALA A 26 -13.18 -6.61 -2.64
C ALA A 26 -12.27 -5.46 -3.05
N GLU A 27 -12.14 -4.46 -2.15
CA GLU A 27 -11.35 -3.25 -2.37
C GLU A 27 -10.02 -3.28 -1.63
N ASN A 28 -9.35 -4.44 -1.58
CA ASN A 28 -8.03 -4.55 -0.98
C ASN A 28 -6.98 -3.87 -1.86
N LEU A 29 -6.18 -2.99 -1.25
CA LEU A 29 -5.08 -2.28 -1.93
C LEU A 29 -3.71 -2.91 -1.67
N HIS A 30 -3.63 -3.80 -0.68
CA HIS A 30 -2.37 -4.46 -0.31
C HIS A 30 -2.02 -5.61 -1.26
N TYR A 31 -0.75 -5.98 -1.26
CA TYR A 31 -0.25 -7.16 -1.96
C TYR A 31 -0.92 -8.45 -1.47
N GLY A 32 -0.81 -9.49 -2.25
CA GLY A 32 -1.20 -10.85 -1.85
C GLY A 32 -0.05 -11.63 -1.22
N LEU A 33 -0.38 -12.58 -0.34
CA LEU A 33 0.54 -13.60 0.17
C LEU A 33 0.31 -14.89 -0.61
N TRP A 34 1.29 -15.27 -1.43
CA TRP A 34 1.15 -16.31 -2.47
C TRP A 34 1.58 -17.71 -2.02
N THR A 35 1.96 -17.88 -0.76
CA THR A 35 2.37 -19.21 -0.24
C THR A 35 1.26 -20.23 -0.49
N GLY A 36 1.60 -21.31 -1.21
CA GLY A 36 0.66 -22.38 -1.55
C GLY A 36 -0.35 -22.05 -2.65
N LEU A 37 -0.21 -20.90 -3.33
CA LEU A 37 -1.09 -20.50 -4.43
C LEU A 37 -0.33 -20.36 -5.75
N GLU A 38 -0.96 -20.76 -6.85
CA GLU A 38 -0.50 -20.41 -8.18
C GLU A 38 -0.67 -18.90 -8.43
N VAL A 39 0.34 -18.25 -9.02
CA VAL A 39 0.36 -16.80 -9.27
C VAL A 39 -0.46 -16.47 -10.52
N THR A 40 -1.76 -16.34 -10.34
CA THR A 40 -2.73 -16.01 -11.38
C THR A 40 -3.67 -14.89 -10.93
N ALA A 41 -4.30 -14.20 -11.88
CA ALA A 41 -5.31 -13.19 -11.58
C ALA A 41 -6.51 -13.78 -10.81
N GLY A 42 -6.91 -15.02 -11.11
CA GLY A 42 -8.00 -15.72 -10.43
C GLY A 42 -7.74 -15.99 -8.94
N ASN A 43 -6.47 -16.14 -8.56
CA ASN A 43 -6.06 -16.39 -7.18
C ASN A 43 -5.73 -15.11 -6.39
N LEU A 44 -5.81 -13.91 -7.00
CA LEU A 44 -5.45 -12.66 -6.33
C LEU A 44 -6.28 -12.44 -5.06
N ARG A 45 -7.59 -12.72 -5.10
CA ARG A 45 -8.45 -12.60 -3.91
C ARG A 45 -7.98 -13.51 -2.78
N ALA A 46 -7.71 -14.78 -3.07
CA ALA A 46 -7.23 -15.74 -2.07
C ALA A 46 -5.86 -15.31 -1.50
N ALA A 47 -4.95 -14.81 -2.35
CA ALA A 47 -3.66 -14.29 -1.90
C ALA A 47 -3.81 -13.08 -0.97
N GLN A 48 -4.76 -12.17 -1.25
CA GLN A 48 -5.06 -11.02 -0.38
C GLN A 48 -5.72 -11.44 0.93
N ASP A 49 -6.58 -12.46 0.91
CA ASP A 49 -7.16 -13.01 2.14
C ASP A 49 -6.10 -13.73 2.99
N ASN A 50 -5.17 -14.47 2.38
CA ASN A 50 -4.01 -15.06 3.05
C ASN A 50 -3.13 -13.99 3.73
N TYR A 51 -2.86 -12.87 3.03
CA TYR A 51 -2.14 -11.75 3.61
C TYR A 51 -2.86 -11.20 4.85
N THR A 52 -4.16 -10.95 4.75
CA THR A 52 -4.94 -10.45 5.89
C THR A 52 -4.94 -11.45 7.06
N ALA A 53 -5.11 -12.75 6.78
CA ALA A 53 -5.08 -13.79 7.80
C ALA A 53 -3.70 -13.86 8.49
N LYS A 54 -2.62 -13.75 7.72
CA LYS A 54 -1.25 -13.70 8.24
C LYS A 54 -1.07 -12.49 9.16
N LEU A 55 -1.48 -11.29 8.71
CA LEU A 55 -1.42 -10.06 9.50
C LEU A 55 -2.19 -10.19 10.82
N PHE A 56 -3.39 -10.77 10.77
CA PHE A 56 -4.24 -10.96 11.96
C PHE A 56 -3.67 -11.99 12.94
N GLY A 57 -2.82 -12.89 12.49
CA GLY A 57 -2.06 -13.79 13.36
C GLY A 57 -1.06 -13.08 14.31
N TYR A 58 -0.78 -11.79 14.03
CA TYR A 58 0.07 -10.94 14.88
C TYR A 58 -0.72 -9.98 15.79
N LEU A 59 -2.06 -10.01 15.77
CA LEU A 59 -2.86 -9.20 16.69
C LEU A 59 -2.56 -9.58 18.14
N PRO A 60 -2.60 -8.62 19.07
CA PRO A 60 -2.51 -8.92 20.50
C PRO A 60 -3.57 -9.96 20.90
N PRO A 61 -3.23 -10.92 21.76
CA PRO A 61 -4.22 -11.84 22.29
C PRO A 61 -5.25 -11.09 23.13
N VAL A 62 -6.50 -11.53 23.05
CA VAL A 62 -7.60 -11.03 23.89
C VAL A 62 -8.26 -12.17 24.63
N GLU A 63 -8.72 -11.92 25.85
CA GLU A 63 -9.53 -12.88 26.60
C GLU A 63 -10.85 -13.17 25.86
N PRO A 64 -11.47 -14.34 26.09
CA PRO A 64 -12.74 -14.67 25.48
C PRO A 64 -13.79 -13.57 25.71
N GLY A 65 -14.36 -13.03 24.63
CA GLY A 65 -15.28 -11.89 24.66
C GLY A 65 -14.62 -10.51 24.78
N GLY A 66 -13.29 -10.46 24.91
CA GLY A 66 -12.52 -9.22 24.91
C GLY A 66 -12.47 -8.57 23.52
N ARG A 67 -12.17 -7.28 23.48
CA ARG A 67 -12.03 -6.51 22.25
C ARG A 67 -10.84 -5.57 22.31
N LEU A 68 -10.18 -5.37 21.19
CA LEU A 68 -9.15 -4.34 21.03
C LEU A 68 -9.78 -3.05 20.52
N ARG A 69 -9.26 -1.92 21.00
CA ARG A 69 -9.45 -0.62 20.36
C ARG A 69 -8.27 -0.36 19.42
N ILE A 70 -8.53 -0.38 18.13
CA ILE A 70 -7.52 -0.36 17.06
C ILE A 70 -7.56 0.96 16.32
N LEU A 71 -6.40 1.58 16.13
CA LEU A 71 -6.21 2.69 15.21
C LEU A 71 -5.58 2.14 13.92
N ASP A 72 -6.37 2.06 12.84
CA ASP A 72 -5.95 1.63 11.50
C ASP A 72 -5.43 2.83 10.71
N ILE A 73 -4.12 2.98 10.67
CA ILE A 73 -3.43 4.14 10.11
C ILE A 73 -3.13 3.91 8.63
N GLY A 74 -3.80 4.67 7.76
CA GLY A 74 -3.77 4.48 6.34
C GLY A 74 -4.64 3.31 5.87
N GLY A 75 -5.81 3.13 6.49
CA GLY A 75 -6.71 1.97 6.32
C GLY A 75 -7.29 1.73 4.91
N GLY A 76 -6.71 2.34 3.87
CA GLY A 76 -7.05 2.12 2.46
C GLY A 76 -8.53 2.38 2.18
N ALA A 77 -9.22 1.39 1.61
CA ALA A 77 -10.68 1.43 1.37
C ALA A 77 -11.51 0.85 2.53
N GLY A 78 -10.90 0.50 3.68
CA GLY A 78 -11.59 0.02 4.87
C GLY A 78 -11.85 -1.49 4.92
N GLU A 79 -11.30 -2.29 4.02
CA GLU A 79 -11.54 -3.74 4.02
C GLU A 79 -10.87 -4.44 5.22
N THR A 80 -9.70 -3.98 5.67
CA THR A 80 -9.04 -4.46 6.90
C THR A 80 -9.89 -4.12 8.12
N ALA A 81 -10.33 -2.87 8.23
CA ALA A 81 -11.19 -2.41 9.32
C ALA A 81 -12.51 -3.18 9.39
N LYS A 82 -13.14 -3.45 8.23
CA LYS A 82 -14.36 -4.29 8.13
C LYS A 82 -14.16 -5.68 8.74
N LYS A 83 -13.03 -6.33 8.42
CA LYS A 83 -12.69 -7.65 8.96
C LYS A 83 -12.42 -7.60 10.47
N LEU A 84 -11.74 -6.55 10.95
CA LEU A 84 -11.50 -6.34 12.39
C LEU A 84 -12.79 -6.09 13.16
N LEU A 85 -13.72 -5.31 12.61
CA LEU A 85 -15.07 -5.11 13.18
C LEU A 85 -15.85 -6.43 13.25
N ALA A 86 -15.75 -7.28 12.23
CA ALA A 86 -16.40 -8.60 12.22
C ALA A 86 -15.82 -9.54 13.30
N LEU A 87 -14.58 -9.35 13.73
CA LEU A 87 -13.96 -10.03 14.87
C LEU A 87 -14.38 -9.44 16.24
N GLY A 88 -15.22 -8.40 16.26
CA GLY A 88 -15.70 -7.76 17.47
C GLY A 88 -14.83 -6.62 18.01
N HIS A 89 -13.78 -6.23 17.31
CA HIS A 89 -12.91 -5.13 17.71
C HIS A 89 -13.56 -3.76 17.45
N SER A 90 -13.10 -2.71 18.14
CA SER A 90 -13.44 -1.32 17.87
C SER A 90 -12.35 -0.72 16.99
N VAL A 91 -12.73 -0.06 15.89
CA VAL A 91 -11.76 0.44 14.91
C VAL A 91 -11.99 1.91 14.61
N GLU A 92 -10.91 2.67 14.68
CA GLU A 92 -10.83 4.03 14.14
C GLU A 92 -9.84 4.01 12.95
N ILE A 93 -10.21 4.67 11.85
CA ILE A 93 -9.43 4.70 10.62
C ILE A 93 -8.91 6.11 10.39
N VAL A 94 -7.61 6.25 10.13
CA VAL A 94 -7.01 7.51 9.69
C VAL A 94 -6.63 7.40 8.23
N VAL A 95 -7.20 8.24 7.36
CA VAL A 95 -6.95 8.20 5.92
C VAL A 95 -7.03 9.61 5.33
N PRO A 96 -5.99 10.12 4.62
CA PRO A 96 -5.95 11.50 4.17
C PRO A 96 -6.76 11.77 2.89
N SER A 97 -7.13 10.74 2.14
CA SER A 97 -7.84 10.88 0.87
C SER A 97 -9.36 10.95 1.12
N PRO A 98 -10.05 12.03 0.71
CA PRO A 98 -11.52 12.12 0.80
C PRO A 98 -12.22 10.96 0.10
N PHE A 99 -11.67 10.53 -1.05
CA PHE A 99 -12.17 9.39 -1.80
C PHE A 99 -12.09 8.09 -0.98
N LEU A 100 -10.92 7.78 -0.41
CA LEU A 100 -10.74 6.59 0.44
C LEU A 100 -11.57 6.69 1.73
N ALA A 101 -11.69 7.87 2.34
CA ALA A 101 -12.53 8.08 3.52
C ALA A 101 -14.01 7.74 3.24
N ALA A 102 -14.51 8.14 2.07
CA ALA A 102 -15.86 7.76 1.64
C ALA A 102 -15.99 6.23 1.46
N ARG A 103 -14.96 5.56 0.92
CA ARG A 103 -14.93 4.09 0.79
C ARG A 103 -14.89 3.41 2.17
N CYS A 104 -14.07 3.90 3.10
CA CYS A 104 -14.02 3.40 4.48
C CYS A 104 -15.38 3.47 5.15
N ARG A 105 -16.09 4.59 5.04
CA ARG A 105 -17.45 4.76 5.60
C ARG A 105 -18.45 3.76 5.00
N ALA A 106 -18.31 3.47 3.69
CA ALA A 106 -19.16 2.50 3.00
C ALA A 106 -18.84 1.04 3.35
N ASN A 107 -17.56 0.68 3.40
CA ASN A 107 -17.11 -0.71 3.61
C ASN A 107 -17.07 -1.13 5.09
N ALA A 108 -16.81 -0.18 5.99
CA ALA A 108 -16.69 -0.39 7.43
C ALA A 108 -17.57 0.61 8.22
N PRO A 109 -18.91 0.55 8.10
CA PRO A 109 -19.81 1.57 8.69
C PRO A 109 -19.77 1.62 10.22
N GLY A 110 -19.22 0.59 10.87
CA GLY A 110 -19.00 0.57 12.34
C GLY A 110 -17.71 1.22 12.79
N ALA A 111 -16.83 1.66 11.86
CA ALA A 111 -15.59 2.34 12.20
C ALA A 111 -15.77 3.85 12.25
N THR A 112 -15.01 4.52 13.14
CA THR A 112 -14.86 5.98 13.09
C THR A 112 -13.80 6.35 12.06
N VAL A 113 -14.12 7.22 11.08
CA VAL A 113 -13.20 7.61 9.99
C VAL A 113 -12.75 9.04 10.14
N HIS A 114 -11.45 9.22 10.34
CA HIS A 114 -10.76 10.51 10.43
C HIS A 114 -10.09 10.82 9.07
N GLU A 115 -10.62 11.84 8.38
CA GLU A 115 -10.14 12.29 7.08
C GLU A 115 -8.99 13.29 7.24
N CYS A 116 -7.81 12.77 7.59
CA CYS A 116 -6.60 13.55 7.81
C CYS A 116 -5.35 12.69 7.62
N THR A 117 -4.18 13.31 7.53
CA THR A 117 -2.91 12.56 7.64
C THR A 117 -2.68 12.11 9.09
N PHE A 118 -1.85 11.08 9.28
CA PHE A 118 -1.55 10.64 10.64
C PHE A 118 -0.87 11.73 11.46
N GLU A 119 -0.02 12.55 10.85
CA GLU A 119 0.65 13.68 11.48
C GLU A 119 -0.38 14.72 12.02
N ALA A 120 -1.45 14.96 11.26
CA ALA A 120 -2.52 15.89 11.63
C ALA A 120 -3.61 15.30 12.55
N PHE A 121 -3.60 13.99 12.76
CA PHE A 121 -4.59 13.32 13.61
C PHE A 121 -4.55 13.82 15.05
N GLN A 122 -5.69 14.30 15.56
CA GLN A 122 -5.86 14.85 16.90
C GLN A 122 -6.71 13.98 17.84
N GLY A 123 -7.05 12.77 17.40
CA GLY A 123 -7.79 11.82 18.23
C GLY A 123 -7.00 11.42 19.47
N THR A 124 -7.74 11.09 20.53
CA THR A 124 -7.17 10.71 21.81
C THR A 124 -7.27 9.21 22.04
N GLY A 125 -6.13 8.59 22.40
CA GLY A 125 -6.11 7.22 22.88
C GLY A 125 -6.94 7.03 24.18
N PRO A 126 -6.75 5.97 24.91
CA PRO A 126 -5.75 4.95 24.62
C PRO A 126 -6.22 3.93 23.58
N PHE A 127 -5.32 3.50 22.68
CA PHE A 127 -5.53 2.38 21.75
C PHE A 127 -4.73 1.16 22.23
N ASP A 128 -5.27 -0.04 22.02
CA ASP A 128 -4.55 -1.28 22.27
C ASP A 128 -3.58 -1.61 21.14
N LEU A 129 -3.90 -1.12 19.94
CA LEU A 129 -3.12 -1.37 18.74
C LEU A 129 -3.12 -0.17 17.79
N CYS A 130 -1.91 0.24 17.36
CA CYS A 130 -1.71 1.06 16.17
C CYS A 130 -1.31 0.13 15.02
N LEU A 131 -2.14 0.05 13.97
CA LEU A 131 -1.97 -0.83 12.82
C LEU A 131 -1.55 -0.03 11.58
N PHE A 132 -0.49 -0.49 10.91
CA PHE A 132 -0.06 -0.02 9.59
C PHE A 132 -0.01 -1.19 8.62
N SER A 133 -0.88 -1.19 7.63
CA SER A 133 -0.86 -2.16 6.53
C SER A 133 -0.58 -1.43 5.22
N GLU A 134 0.66 -1.51 4.74
CA GLU A 134 1.17 -0.80 3.54
C GLU A 134 1.03 0.73 3.59
N SER A 135 1.11 1.31 4.79
CA SER A 135 0.94 2.73 5.01
C SER A 135 2.10 3.39 5.77
N PHE A 136 2.88 2.61 6.51
CA PHE A 136 4.01 3.08 7.33
C PHE A 136 5.08 3.78 6.48
N GLN A 137 5.31 3.29 5.28
CA GLN A 137 6.28 3.83 4.33
C GLN A 137 6.05 5.29 3.91
N TYR A 138 4.87 5.83 4.13
CA TYR A 138 4.50 7.20 3.73
C TYR A 138 4.63 8.22 4.86
N ILE A 139 4.87 7.77 6.10
CA ILE A 139 4.90 8.58 7.30
C ILE A 139 6.34 8.64 7.82
N PRO A 140 6.90 9.83 8.12
CA PRO A 140 8.26 9.95 8.60
C PRO A 140 8.50 9.14 9.89
N LEU A 141 9.62 8.41 9.98
CA LEU A 141 9.96 7.58 11.15
C LEU A 141 9.99 8.39 12.45
N GLY A 142 10.54 9.61 12.40
CA GLY A 142 10.61 10.50 13.56
C GLY A 142 9.26 11.01 14.08
N GLU A 143 8.17 10.79 13.31
CA GLU A 143 6.81 11.20 13.70
C GLU A 143 5.94 10.00 14.03
N SER A 144 6.05 8.91 13.28
CA SER A 144 5.17 7.74 13.38
C SER A 144 5.26 7.05 14.73
N LEU A 145 6.44 6.55 15.13
CA LEU A 145 6.62 5.79 16.36
C LEU A 145 6.42 6.64 17.63
N PRO A 146 6.97 7.88 17.74
CA PRO A 146 6.71 8.74 18.89
C PRO A 146 5.22 9.09 19.06
N LYS A 147 4.49 9.24 17.93
CA LYS A 147 3.04 9.50 18.00
C LYS A 147 2.25 8.28 18.46
N CYS A 148 2.58 7.08 17.94
CA CYS A 148 2.01 5.84 18.45
C CYS A 148 2.22 5.70 19.97
N ALA A 149 3.41 6.04 20.49
CA ALA A 149 3.71 5.96 21.91
C ALA A 149 2.78 6.82 22.80
N ARG A 150 2.29 7.95 22.27
CA ARG A 150 1.35 8.83 22.99
C ARG A 150 -0.10 8.36 22.88
N LEU A 151 -0.42 7.58 21.88
CA LEU A 151 -1.78 7.12 21.58
C LEU A 151 -2.09 5.75 22.18
N LEU A 152 -1.06 4.95 22.46
CA LEU A 152 -1.22 3.59 22.98
C LEU A 152 -1.54 3.55 24.47
N ALA A 153 -2.37 2.58 24.85
CA ALA A 153 -2.58 2.16 26.22
C ALA A 153 -1.29 1.58 26.84
N PRO A 154 -1.19 1.51 28.19
CA PRO A 154 -0.17 0.65 28.80
C PRO A 154 -0.27 -0.79 28.27
N GLY A 155 0.83 -1.35 27.77
CA GLY A 155 0.84 -2.65 27.11
C GLY A 155 0.34 -2.67 25.66
N GLY A 156 -0.08 -1.52 25.13
CA GLY A 156 -0.48 -1.40 23.73
C GLY A 156 0.69 -1.59 22.75
N GLN A 157 0.39 -2.03 21.54
CA GLN A 157 1.35 -2.48 20.56
C GLN A 157 1.25 -1.70 19.25
N VAL A 158 2.34 -1.74 18.46
CA VAL A 158 2.33 -1.29 17.06
C VAL A 158 2.52 -2.51 16.17
N LEU A 159 1.65 -2.69 15.19
CA LEU A 159 1.76 -3.73 14.17
C LEU A 159 1.95 -3.08 12.81
N ILE A 160 3.05 -3.42 12.15
CA ILE A 160 3.45 -2.88 10.85
C ILE A 160 3.59 -4.04 9.87
N ALA A 161 2.92 -3.94 8.72
CA ALA A 161 3.17 -4.82 7.58
C ALA A 161 3.44 -3.93 6.37
N ASP A 162 4.72 -3.83 5.94
CA ASP A 162 5.11 -2.87 4.90
C ASP A 162 6.42 -3.25 4.19
N CYS A 163 6.68 -2.52 3.09
CA CYS A 163 7.92 -2.58 2.34
C CYS A 163 9.00 -1.71 2.99
N PHE A 164 10.22 -2.24 3.01
CA PHE A 164 11.43 -1.53 3.41
C PHE A 164 12.47 -1.59 2.30
N ARG A 165 13.36 -0.61 2.22
CA ARG A 165 14.49 -0.58 1.31
C ARG A 165 15.68 -1.32 1.90
N THR A 166 16.33 -2.14 1.09
CA THR A 166 17.61 -2.77 1.44
C THR A 166 18.78 -1.81 1.23
N GLU A 167 19.95 -2.17 1.74
CA GLU A 167 21.20 -1.43 1.49
C GLU A 167 21.62 -1.42 0.02
N ALA A 168 21.17 -2.40 -0.78
CA ALA A 168 21.43 -2.46 -2.22
C ALA A 168 20.74 -1.32 -2.99
N TYR A 169 19.69 -0.70 -2.43
CA TYR A 169 18.99 0.39 -3.08
C TYR A 169 19.79 1.70 -3.03
N ARG A 170 20.17 2.22 -4.18
CA ARG A 170 20.97 3.47 -4.34
C ARG A 170 20.16 4.65 -4.88
N GLY A 171 18.83 4.52 -4.91
CA GLY A 171 17.93 5.56 -5.39
C GLY A 171 17.47 5.36 -6.84
N ARG A 172 16.38 6.04 -7.19
CA ARG A 172 15.75 5.94 -8.53
C ARG A 172 16.65 6.38 -9.67
N ALA A 173 17.58 7.30 -9.42
CA ALA A 173 18.51 7.77 -10.46
C ALA A 173 19.45 6.65 -10.95
N VAL A 174 19.76 5.67 -10.08
CA VAL A 174 20.66 4.56 -10.40
C VAL A 174 19.90 3.35 -10.97
N HIS A 175 18.74 3.04 -10.41
CA HIS A 175 18.04 1.80 -10.73
C HIS A 175 16.80 2.01 -11.63
N GLY A 176 16.41 3.26 -11.89
CA GLY A 176 15.17 3.57 -12.60
C GLY A 176 13.92 3.27 -11.76
N PRO A 177 12.76 3.05 -12.40
CA PRO A 177 11.51 2.73 -11.73
C PRO A 177 11.58 1.33 -11.10
N GLN A 178 11.70 1.26 -9.79
CA GLN A 178 11.73 0.00 -9.03
C GLN A 178 10.37 -0.31 -8.39
N PRO A 179 10.02 -1.59 -8.19
CA PRO A 179 8.87 -1.98 -7.39
C PRO A 179 9.10 -1.64 -5.91
N GLY A 180 8.00 -1.55 -5.15
CA GLY A 180 8.05 -1.27 -3.72
C GLY A 180 8.43 0.16 -3.37
N GLY A 181 8.48 0.42 -2.09
CA GLY A 181 8.80 1.71 -1.49
C GLY A 181 9.55 1.52 -0.18
N GLY A 182 9.27 2.39 0.78
CA GLY A 182 9.62 2.19 2.16
C GLY A 182 10.84 2.94 2.64
N HIS A 183 10.96 2.99 3.95
CA HIS A 183 12.13 3.45 4.67
C HIS A 183 13.29 2.45 4.49
N GLN A 184 14.53 2.89 4.70
CA GLN A 184 15.65 1.95 4.83
C GLN A 184 15.40 1.04 6.04
N ILE A 185 15.56 -0.27 5.89
CA ILE A 185 15.32 -1.22 6.97
C ILE A 185 16.20 -0.94 8.19
N ALA A 186 17.47 -0.58 7.97
CA ALA A 186 18.38 -0.21 9.04
C ALA A 186 17.92 1.06 9.80
N ALA A 187 17.35 2.05 9.10
CA ALA A 187 16.80 3.25 9.72
C ALA A 187 15.53 2.93 10.52
N PHE A 188 14.68 2.02 10.05
CA PHE A 188 13.54 1.53 10.82
C PHE A 188 13.97 0.88 12.13
N HIS A 189 14.91 -0.06 12.09
CA HIS A 189 15.43 -0.72 13.30
C HIS A 189 16.10 0.28 14.27
N ALA A 190 16.79 1.30 13.75
CA ALA A 190 17.34 2.38 14.58
C ALA A 190 16.23 3.18 15.27
N ALA A 191 15.22 3.61 14.53
CA ALA A 191 14.09 4.36 15.06
C ALA A 191 13.29 3.58 16.12
N VAL A 192 13.12 2.26 15.95
CA VAL A 192 12.49 1.39 16.97
C VAL A 192 13.24 1.50 18.28
N ARG A 193 14.58 1.34 18.27
CA ARG A 193 15.41 1.43 19.49
C ARG A 193 15.39 2.83 20.11
N GLU A 194 15.53 3.86 19.29
CA GLU A 194 15.59 5.27 19.74
C GLU A 194 14.27 5.73 20.37
N THR A 195 13.15 5.15 19.96
CA THR A 195 11.82 5.50 20.49
C THR A 195 11.38 4.65 21.68
N GLY A 196 12.25 3.78 22.19
CA GLY A 196 11.97 2.92 23.36
C GLY A 196 10.99 1.80 23.06
N TYR A 197 10.94 1.35 21.81
CA TYR A 197 10.26 0.12 21.42
C TYR A 197 11.25 -1.04 21.32
N VAL A 198 10.71 -2.25 21.46
CA VAL A 198 11.39 -3.51 21.15
C VAL A 198 10.60 -4.26 20.07
N LEU A 199 11.30 -4.99 19.23
CA LEU A 199 10.70 -5.91 18.27
C LEU A 199 10.26 -7.17 19.03
N ALA A 200 8.98 -7.26 19.36
CA ALA A 200 8.40 -8.46 19.99
C ALA A 200 8.26 -9.60 18.99
N ALA A 201 8.06 -9.29 17.72
CA ALA A 201 8.08 -10.24 16.61
C ALA A 201 8.46 -9.50 15.32
N GLU A 202 9.20 -10.18 14.44
CA GLU A 202 9.50 -9.72 13.09
C GLU A 202 9.60 -10.92 12.16
N GLU A 203 8.95 -10.83 11.00
CA GLU A 203 9.00 -11.85 9.97
C GLU A 203 9.21 -11.20 8.59
N ASP A 204 10.20 -11.69 7.86
CA ASP A 204 10.42 -11.35 6.45
C ASP A 204 9.52 -12.24 5.57
N ILE A 205 8.49 -11.65 4.97
CA ILE A 205 7.57 -12.33 4.06
C ILE A 205 7.79 -11.91 2.60
N THR A 206 8.97 -11.38 2.28
CA THR A 206 9.33 -10.87 0.95
C THR A 206 9.04 -11.89 -0.15
N ASP A 207 9.47 -13.14 0.03
CA ASP A 207 9.29 -14.18 -0.98
C ASP A 207 7.82 -14.52 -1.24
N ALA A 208 7.01 -14.49 -0.19
CA ALA A 208 5.58 -14.77 -0.28
C ALA A 208 4.79 -13.64 -0.94
N VAL A 209 5.27 -12.39 -0.85
CA VAL A 209 4.59 -11.20 -1.40
C VAL A 209 5.10 -10.83 -2.79
N ALA A 210 6.39 -11.05 -3.08
CA ALA A 210 7.05 -10.65 -4.31
C ALA A 210 6.32 -11.07 -5.61
N PRO A 211 5.64 -12.24 -5.70
CA PRO A 211 4.90 -12.60 -6.92
C PRO A 211 3.78 -11.63 -7.30
N SER A 212 3.26 -10.83 -6.35
CA SER A 212 2.30 -9.76 -6.64
C SER A 212 2.84 -8.74 -7.65
N ILE A 213 4.16 -8.48 -7.62
CA ILE A 213 4.83 -7.55 -8.52
C ILE A 213 4.80 -8.06 -9.96
N ASP A 214 5.06 -9.36 -10.16
CA ASP A 214 5.02 -9.96 -11.50
C ASP A 214 3.59 -9.99 -12.05
N LEU A 215 2.60 -10.27 -11.19
CA LEU A 215 1.20 -10.25 -11.59
C LEU A 215 0.76 -8.83 -11.99
N GLU A 216 1.10 -7.82 -11.22
CA GLU A 216 0.85 -6.42 -11.54
C GLU A 216 1.52 -6.04 -12.88
N GLN A 217 2.77 -6.45 -13.09
CA GLN A 217 3.49 -6.15 -14.33
C GLN A 217 2.86 -6.84 -15.55
N ARG A 218 2.38 -8.09 -15.41
CA ARG A 218 1.64 -8.77 -16.50
C ARG A 218 0.40 -7.99 -16.91
N LEU A 219 -0.37 -7.43 -15.97
CA LEU A 219 -1.51 -6.57 -16.28
C LEU A 219 -1.08 -5.34 -17.08
N PHE A 220 -0.01 -4.64 -16.64
CA PHE A 220 0.51 -3.48 -17.37
C PHE A 220 0.99 -3.86 -18.77
N HIS A 221 1.59 -5.02 -18.96
CA HIS A 221 1.99 -5.50 -20.28
C HIS A 221 0.78 -5.75 -21.22
N VAL A 222 -0.33 -6.29 -20.72
CA VAL A 222 -1.56 -6.43 -21.52
C VAL A 222 -2.08 -5.06 -21.96
N LEU A 223 -2.13 -4.08 -21.05
CA LEU A 223 -2.53 -2.71 -21.39
C LEU A 223 -1.56 -2.05 -22.37
N GLY A 224 -0.25 -2.23 -22.15
CA GLY A 224 0.81 -1.73 -23.02
C GLY A 224 0.74 -2.34 -24.42
N HIS A 225 0.48 -3.64 -24.52
CA HIS A 225 0.24 -4.31 -25.81
C HIS A 225 -0.92 -3.65 -26.56
N GLY A 226 -2.05 -3.42 -25.89
CA GLY A 226 -3.21 -2.75 -26.51
C GLY A 226 -2.86 -1.36 -27.03
N VAL A 227 -2.20 -0.53 -26.22
CA VAL A 227 -1.75 0.82 -26.61
C VAL A 227 -0.80 0.75 -27.82
N THR A 228 0.17 -0.16 -27.81
CA THR A 228 1.14 -0.33 -28.92
C THR A 228 0.42 -0.75 -30.20
N ARG A 229 -0.47 -1.75 -30.14
CA ARG A 229 -1.23 -2.23 -31.31
C ARG A 229 -2.10 -1.14 -31.94
N VAL A 230 -2.80 -0.37 -31.12
CA VAL A 230 -3.60 0.79 -31.61
C VAL A 230 -2.70 1.83 -32.25
N SER A 231 -1.56 2.17 -31.64
CA SER A 231 -0.60 3.14 -32.17
C SER A 231 -0.03 2.71 -33.53
N GLU A 232 0.39 1.44 -33.66
CA GLU A 232 0.89 0.86 -34.91
C GLU A 232 -0.17 0.91 -36.01
N GLU A 233 -1.40 0.51 -35.72
CA GLU A 233 -2.48 0.48 -36.69
C GLU A 233 -2.88 1.91 -37.14
N MET A 234 -2.90 2.87 -36.22
CA MET A 234 -3.09 4.28 -36.54
C MET A 234 -1.97 4.84 -37.40
N HIS A 235 -0.72 4.52 -37.06
CA HIS A 235 0.44 4.95 -37.87
C HIS A 235 0.35 4.41 -39.29
N ARG A 236 -0.02 3.14 -39.46
CA ARG A 236 -0.15 2.47 -40.77
C ARG A 236 -1.31 3.04 -41.60
N LYS A 237 -2.49 3.19 -41.02
CA LYS A 237 -3.72 3.54 -41.78
C LYS A 237 -4.01 5.05 -41.80
N ARG A 238 -3.60 5.79 -40.79
CA ARG A 238 -3.91 7.22 -40.62
C ARG A 238 -2.72 8.01 -40.03
N PRO A 239 -1.59 8.10 -40.76
CA PRO A 239 -0.34 8.66 -40.22
C PRO A 239 -0.50 10.13 -39.75
N LEU A 240 -1.29 10.94 -40.45
CA LEU A 240 -1.57 12.33 -40.04
C LEU A 240 -2.35 12.40 -38.72
N ALA A 241 -3.35 11.53 -38.53
CA ALA A 241 -4.11 11.47 -37.30
C ALA A 241 -3.24 10.97 -36.13
N HIS A 242 -2.37 9.97 -36.35
CA HIS A 242 -1.40 9.51 -35.37
C HIS A 242 -0.43 10.62 -34.96
N TRP A 243 0.11 11.38 -35.92
CA TRP A 243 0.97 12.53 -35.65
C TRP A 243 0.24 13.61 -34.82
N ALA A 244 -1.00 13.99 -35.24
CA ALA A 244 -1.80 14.98 -34.55
C ALA A 244 -2.12 14.56 -33.11
N LEU A 245 -2.48 13.29 -32.87
CA LEU A 245 -2.71 12.73 -31.55
C LEU A 245 -1.46 12.79 -30.68
N GLY A 246 -0.29 12.43 -31.26
CA GLY A 246 1.01 12.52 -30.57
C GLY A 246 1.35 13.95 -30.13
N ARG A 247 1.03 14.96 -30.98
CA ARG A 247 1.19 16.38 -30.66
C ARG A 247 0.22 16.80 -29.55
N LEU A 248 -1.05 16.40 -29.65
CA LEU A 248 -2.07 16.68 -28.63
C LEU A 248 -1.67 16.11 -27.26
N ILE A 249 -1.31 14.84 -27.22
CA ILE A 249 -0.81 14.19 -25.97
C ILE A 249 0.41 14.94 -25.43
N GLY A 250 1.28 15.44 -26.33
CA GLY A 250 2.46 16.23 -25.95
C GLY A 250 2.15 17.58 -25.29
N LEU A 251 0.95 18.15 -25.50
CA LEU A 251 0.50 19.37 -24.81
C LEU A 251 0.13 19.11 -23.34
N PHE A 252 -0.38 17.90 -23.05
CA PHE A 252 -0.86 17.55 -21.69
C PHE A 252 0.16 16.75 -20.87
N LEU A 253 1.00 15.95 -21.54
CA LEU A 253 1.99 15.10 -20.90
C LEU A 253 3.41 15.49 -21.30
N SER A 254 4.23 15.86 -20.31
CA SER A 254 5.67 16.08 -20.55
C SER A 254 6.34 14.83 -21.09
N ARG A 255 7.44 15.00 -21.84
CA ARG A 255 8.24 13.89 -22.41
C ARG A 255 8.61 12.86 -21.33
N LYS A 256 9.10 13.31 -20.17
CA LYS A 256 9.47 12.46 -19.03
C LYS A 256 8.29 11.64 -18.50
N ARG A 257 7.08 12.24 -18.43
CA ARG A 257 5.89 11.51 -18.00
C ARG A 257 5.48 10.42 -18.99
N ARG A 258 5.58 10.70 -20.29
CA ARG A 258 5.29 9.72 -21.35
C ARG A 258 6.29 8.57 -21.32
N GLU A 259 7.58 8.85 -21.19
CA GLU A 259 8.64 7.85 -21.07
C GLU A 259 8.41 6.96 -19.84
N ASN A 260 8.13 7.55 -18.68
CA ASN A 260 7.82 6.80 -17.47
C ASN A 260 6.56 5.92 -17.62
N LEU A 261 5.52 6.43 -18.27
CA LEU A 261 4.30 5.66 -18.54
C LEU A 261 4.60 4.47 -19.47
N MET A 262 5.32 4.72 -20.56
CA MET A 262 5.70 3.64 -21.49
C MET A 262 6.60 2.61 -20.81
N GLN A 263 7.57 3.03 -19.99
CA GLN A 263 8.38 2.10 -19.18
C GLN A 263 7.52 1.26 -18.23
N ARG A 264 6.46 1.85 -17.65
CA ARG A 264 5.54 1.07 -16.81
C ARG A 264 4.73 0.06 -17.61
N LEU A 265 4.29 0.43 -18.80
CA LEU A 265 3.44 -0.41 -19.67
C LEU A 265 4.22 -1.52 -20.39
N THR A 266 5.48 -1.28 -20.76
CA THR A 266 6.25 -2.19 -21.63
C THR A 266 7.61 -2.58 -21.08
N GLY A 267 8.05 -1.97 -19.98
CA GLY A 267 9.37 -2.20 -19.37
C GLY A 267 9.43 -3.50 -18.57
N THR A 268 10.64 -4.01 -18.38
CA THR A 268 10.93 -5.27 -17.69
C THR A 268 11.64 -5.07 -16.34
N ALA A 269 11.79 -3.81 -15.88
CA ALA A 269 12.54 -3.51 -14.66
C ALA A 269 11.77 -3.80 -13.35
N ARG A 270 10.45 -3.93 -13.43
CA ARG A 270 9.59 -4.21 -12.27
C ARG A 270 9.32 -5.71 -12.19
N THR A 271 10.17 -6.43 -11.52
CA THR A 271 10.06 -7.88 -11.32
C THR A 271 10.09 -8.24 -9.84
N SER A 272 9.61 -9.42 -9.51
CA SER A 272 9.76 -10.00 -8.17
C SER A 272 11.24 -10.14 -7.77
N GLU A 273 12.14 -10.41 -8.71
CA GLU A 273 13.59 -10.46 -8.47
C GLU A 273 14.15 -9.10 -8.08
N ALA A 274 13.80 -8.03 -8.82
CA ALA A 274 14.17 -6.66 -8.46
C ALA A 274 13.60 -6.26 -7.09
N PHE A 275 12.38 -6.70 -6.79
CA PHE A 275 11.78 -6.48 -5.47
C PHE A 275 12.58 -7.16 -4.37
N ARG A 276 12.94 -8.43 -4.51
CA ARG A 276 13.79 -9.16 -3.56
C ARG A 276 15.18 -8.55 -3.38
N THR A 277 15.71 -7.93 -4.43
CA THR A 277 17.02 -7.29 -4.37
C THR A 277 16.99 -5.98 -3.60
N TYR A 278 16.02 -5.11 -3.91
CA TYR A 278 16.01 -3.73 -3.43
C TYR A 278 15.02 -3.46 -2.31
N ASN A 279 14.17 -4.44 -2.00
CA ASN A 279 13.16 -4.34 -0.95
C ASN A 279 13.16 -5.56 -0.05
N ARG A 280 12.60 -5.38 1.15
CA ARG A 280 12.09 -6.41 2.03
C ARG A 280 10.67 -6.08 2.38
N TYR A 281 9.87 -7.10 2.62
CA TYR A 281 8.51 -6.93 3.13
C TYR A 281 8.43 -7.61 4.50
N HIS A 282 8.26 -6.79 5.54
CA HIS A 282 8.24 -7.30 6.92
C HIS A 282 6.86 -7.13 7.54
N ILE A 283 6.50 -8.11 8.38
CA ILE A 283 5.51 -7.94 9.44
C ILE A 283 6.30 -7.77 10.73
N ALA A 284 6.11 -6.66 11.42
CA ALA A 284 6.81 -6.33 12.65
C ALA A 284 5.79 -5.92 13.73
N ARG A 285 5.87 -6.57 14.90
CA ARG A 285 5.12 -6.21 16.09
C ARG A 285 6.06 -5.58 17.11
N LEU A 286 5.71 -4.38 17.52
CA LEU A 286 6.49 -3.59 18.47
C LEU A 286 5.74 -3.45 19.78
N GLU A 287 6.49 -3.57 20.89
CA GLU A 287 6.02 -3.34 22.24
C GLU A 287 6.90 -2.28 22.90
N ARG A 288 6.38 -1.61 23.93
CA ARG A 288 7.19 -0.70 24.74
C ARG A 288 8.22 -1.53 25.52
N ALA A 289 9.46 -1.06 25.54
CA ALA A 289 10.46 -1.67 26.41
C ALA A 289 9.97 -1.63 27.86
N PRO A 290 10.23 -2.66 28.65
CA PRO A 290 10.01 -2.61 30.10
C PRO A 290 10.71 -1.38 30.70
N ALA A 291 10.04 -0.69 31.64
CA ALA A 291 10.60 0.46 32.35
C ALA A 291 11.76 0.07 33.24
#